data_827f2c42ed089283dfb7188f33dee9fb
#
_entry.id   827f2c42ed089283dfb7188f33dee9fb
#
_cell.length_a   1.000
_cell.length_b   1.000
_cell.length_c   1.000
_cell.angle_alpha   90.00
_cell.angle_beta   90.00
_cell.angle_gamma   90.00
#
_symmetry.space_group_name_H-M   'P 1'
#
loop_
_entity.id
_entity.type
_entity.pdbx_description
1 polymer ?
#
loop_
_entity_poly.entity_id
_entity_poly.type
_entity_poly.pdbx_seq_one_letter_code
_entity_poly.pdbx_strand_id
1 'polypeptide(L)'
;TENTNDFLNSLATAILNSVPEKTGVGQKIWNFIKSLRPVISFDSLSGEPNVTFNVQEKESEHQIASLFAFLEQQDKRVLFAIDEFQQILNYPEKNTEAWLRTIIQQLKNVIFIFSGSQQHLMSDMFSNPARPFFRSTQFLKLDKISFEKYQSFIVSKFAEHKKNISPETAAEMLRWTNRHTYFVQLLCNRVYIHSGKNISTKTWNEEALKILKEQEYVFFGYRDMLTKQQWNLLKAVASDGKVYNITSKDFMQDHKLGSPSTVNRSVNSLLKKELIFQERDSDGKQFYSVYDVLFQRWIQNL
;
A
#
# COMPACT_ATOMS: atom_id res chain seq x y z
N THR A 1 1.25 -9.18 -10.46
CA THR A 1 1.94 -9.63 -11.71
C THR A 1 3.38 -9.99 -11.38
N GLU A 2 3.86 -11.11 -11.92
CA GLU A 2 5.19 -11.65 -11.62
C GLU A 2 6.18 -11.49 -12.79
N ASN A 3 5.67 -11.18 -13.98
CA ASN A 3 6.45 -11.04 -15.20
C ASN A 3 5.69 -10.19 -16.24
N THR A 4 6.34 -9.92 -17.39
CA THR A 4 5.77 -9.11 -18.47
C THR A 4 4.51 -9.73 -19.09
N ASN A 5 4.42 -11.06 -19.16
CA ASN A 5 3.23 -11.75 -19.69
C ASN A 5 2.03 -11.61 -18.75
N ASP A 6 2.23 -11.73 -17.43
CA ASP A 6 1.18 -11.48 -16.44
C ASP A 6 0.71 -10.03 -16.47
N PHE A 7 1.64 -9.09 -16.70
CA PHE A 7 1.29 -7.69 -16.89
C PHE A 7 0.41 -7.49 -18.11
N LEU A 8 0.74 -8.12 -19.27
CA LEU A 8 -0.08 -8.09 -20.47
C LEU A 8 -1.49 -8.65 -20.22
N ASN A 9 -1.59 -9.79 -19.55
CA ASN A 9 -2.86 -10.43 -19.21
C ASN A 9 -3.73 -9.51 -18.35
N SER A 10 -3.15 -8.94 -17.31
CA SER A 10 -3.84 -8.01 -16.41
C SER A 10 -4.27 -6.73 -17.11
N LEU A 11 -3.41 -6.18 -17.98
CA LEU A 11 -3.66 -5.00 -18.78
C LEU A 11 -4.87 -5.22 -19.71
N ALA A 12 -4.86 -6.28 -20.50
CA ALA A 12 -5.92 -6.59 -21.45
C ALA A 12 -7.25 -6.90 -20.73
N THR A 13 -7.20 -7.64 -19.63
CA THR A 13 -8.36 -7.92 -18.78
C THR A 13 -8.98 -6.64 -18.23
N ALA A 14 -8.18 -5.74 -17.66
CA ALA A 14 -8.65 -4.46 -17.12
C ALA A 14 -9.28 -3.58 -18.20
N ILE A 15 -8.71 -3.56 -19.39
CA ILE A 15 -9.26 -2.81 -20.53
C ILE A 15 -10.64 -3.37 -20.92
N LEU A 16 -10.78 -4.68 -21.07
CA LEU A 16 -12.07 -5.28 -21.46
C LEU A 16 -13.14 -5.10 -20.38
N ASN A 17 -12.77 -5.18 -19.10
CA ASN A 17 -13.69 -4.93 -17.98
C ASN A 17 -14.17 -3.48 -17.91
N SER A 18 -13.33 -2.54 -18.36
CA SER A 18 -13.66 -1.10 -18.31
C SER A 18 -14.55 -0.62 -19.45
N VAL A 19 -14.66 -1.38 -20.55
CA VAL A 19 -15.36 -0.92 -21.77
C VAL A 19 -16.33 -1.99 -22.27
N PRO A 20 -17.67 -1.78 -22.15
CA PRO A 20 -18.65 -2.74 -22.65
C PRO A 20 -18.50 -2.98 -24.16
N GLU A 21 -18.50 -4.24 -24.56
CA GLU A 21 -18.32 -4.67 -25.98
C GLU A 21 -19.34 -4.02 -26.92
N LYS A 22 -20.58 -3.79 -26.45
CA LYS A 22 -21.70 -3.27 -27.24
C LYS A 22 -21.60 -1.78 -27.58
N THR A 23 -20.63 -1.03 -27.05
CA THR A 23 -20.40 0.38 -27.42
C THR A 23 -19.53 0.48 -28.66
N GLY A 24 -19.69 1.53 -29.48
CA GLY A 24 -18.87 1.68 -30.71
C GLY A 24 -17.36 1.74 -30.44
N VAL A 25 -16.93 2.35 -29.33
CA VAL A 25 -15.53 2.36 -28.88
C VAL A 25 -15.16 0.97 -28.32
N GLY A 26 -16.04 0.40 -27.49
CA GLY A 26 -15.83 -0.93 -26.94
C GLY A 26 -15.62 -1.99 -27.99
N GLN A 27 -16.45 -2.01 -29.04
CA GLN A 27 -16.31 -2.96 -30.13
C GLN A 27 -14.94 -2.87 -30.84
N LYS A 28 -14.43 -1.65 -31.05
CA LYS A 28 -13.08 -1.45 -31.63
C LYS A 28 -12.00 -2.03 -30.71
N ILE A 29 -12.08 -1.76 -29.41
CA ILE A 29 -11.11 -2.24 -28.40
C ILE A 29 -11.17 -3.78 -28.31
N TRP A 30 -12.36 -4.34 -28.21
CA TRP A 30 -12.56 -5.79 -28.18
C TRP A 30 -12.01 -6.48 -29.43
N ASN A 31 -12.29 -5.95 -30.61
CA ASN A 31 -11.78 -6.49 -31.87
C ASN A 31 -10.25 -6.39 -31.95
N PHE A 32 -9.68 -5.30 -31.45
CA PHE A 32 -8.22 -5.15 -31.41
C PHE A 32 -7.60 -6.20 -30.48
N ILE A 33 -8.09 -6.37 -29.26
CA ILE A 33 -7.57 -7.38 -28.32
C ILE A 33 -7.74 -8.78 -28.91
N LYS A 34 -8.90 -9.11 -29.49
CA LYS A 34 -9.12 -10.40 -30.17
C LYS A 34 -8.13 -10.64 -31.31
N SER A 35 -7.71 -9.59 -32.03
CA SER A 35 -6.71 -9.70 -33.09
C SER A 35 -5.32 -10.12 -32.62
N LEU A 36 -5.00 -9.88 -31.35
CA LEU A 36 -3.76 -10.33 -30.69
C LEU A 36 -3.82 -11.83 -30.29
N ARG A 37 -4.92 -12.53 -30.58
CA ARG A 37 -5.14 -13.96 -30.39
C ARG A 37 -4.98 -14.46 -28.94
N PRO A 38 -5.55 -13.78 -27.93
CA PRO A 38 -5.60 -14.31 -26.58
C PRO A 38 -6.63 -15.43 -26.44
N VAL A 39 -6.54 -16.16 -25.35
CA VAL A 39 -7.66 -16.94 -24.81
C VAL A 39 -8.52 -16.01 -23.95
N ILE A 40 -9.79 -15.86 -24.27
CA ILE A 40 -10.73 -15.08 -23.47
C ILE A 40 -11.69 -16.06 -22.81
N SER A 41 -11.74 -16.06 -21.48
CA SER A 41 -12.67 -16.78 -20.63
C SER A 41 -13.56 -15.79 -19.89
N PHE A 42 -14.65 -16.27 -19.31
CA PHE A 42 -15.54 -15.44 -18.49
C PHE A 42 -15.67 -16.08 -17.11
N ASP A 43 -15.56 -15.27 -16.08
CA ASP A 43 -15.79 -15.71 -14.72
C ASP A 43 -17.25 -16.18 -14.57
N SER A 44 -17.44 -17.35 -13.99
CA SER A 44 -18.75 -18.00 -13.91
C SER A 44 -19.73 -17.32 -12.95
N LEU A 45 -19.24 -16.51 -12.02
CA LEU A 45 -20.03 -15.80 -11.00
C LEU A 45 -20.31 -14.36 -11.39
N SER A 46 -19.25 -13.63 -11.79
CA SER A 46 -19.36 -12.21 -12.15
C SER A 46 -19.68 -11.96 -13.63
N GLY A 47 -19.40 -12.94 -14.50
CA GLY A 47 -19.50 -12.78 -15.95
C GLY A 47 -18.42 -11.89 -16.56
N GLU A 48 -17.42 -11.50 -15.79
CA GLU A 48 -16.33 -10.62 -16.22
C GLU A 48 -15.34 -11.36 -17.14
N PRO A 49 -14.86 -10.73 -18.22
CA PRO A 49 -13.85 -11.31 -19.09
C PRO A 49 -12.51 -11.43 -18.39
N ASN A 50 -11.83 -12.53 -18.61
CA ASN A 50 -10.45 -12.77 -18.24
C ASN A 50 -9.64 -13.11 -19.49
N VAL A 51 -8.52 -12.42 -19.69
CA VAL A 51 -7.69 -12.51 -20.88
C VAL A 51 -6.37 -13.19 -20.56
N THR A 52 -5.99 -14.21 -21.31
CA THR A 52 -4.73 -14.93 -21.12
C THR A 52 -3.99 -15.01 -22.46
N PHE A 53 -2.75 -14.54 -22.47
CA PHE A 53 -1.80 -14.72 -23.56
C PHE A 53 -0.77 -15.78 -23.14
N ASN A 54 -0.47 -16.70 -24.03
CA ASN A 54 0.60 -17.70 -23.86
C ASN A 54 1.74 -17.38 -24.84
N VAL A 55 2.45 -16.30 -24.57
CA VAL A 55 3.49 -15.79 -25.48
C VAL A 55 4.83 -15.63 -24.76
N GLN A 56 5.92 -15.56 -25.53
CA GLN A 56 7.26 -15.33 -24.99
C GLN A 56 7.46 -13.84 -24.63
N GLU A 57 8.47 -13.56 -23.82
CA GLU A 57 8.80 -12.22 -23.30
C GLU A 57 8.75 -11.11 -24.39
N LYS A 58 9.51 -11.28 -25.47
CA LYS A 58 9.57 -10.28 -26.55
C LYS A 58 8.24 -10.04 -27.24
N GLU A 59 7.41 -11.05 -27.33
CA GLU A 59 6.07 -10.94 -27.91
C GLU A 59 5.13 -10.24 -26.94
N SER A 60 5.23 -10.52 -25.63
CA SER A 60 4.50 -9.79 -24.60
C SER A 60 4.81 -8.30 -24.63
N GLU A 61 6.08 -7.93 -24.69
CA GLU A 61 6.52 -6.55 -24.83
C GLU A 61 5.93 -5.87 -26.07
N HIS A 62 5.98 -6.54 -27.23
CA HIS A 62 5.41 -6.03 -28.46
C HIS A 62 3.89 -5.83 -28.37
N GLN A 63 3.18 -6.76 -27.77
CA GLN A 63 1.72 -6.69 -27.60
C GLN A 63 1.31 -5.57 -26.62
N ILE A 64 2.06 -5.38 -25.51
CA ILE A 64 1.84 -4.26 -24.60
C ILE A 64 2.05 -2.92 -25.31
N ALA A 65 3.13 -2.78 -26.06
CA ALA A 65 3.39 -1.58 -26.84
C ALA A 65 2.26 -1.30 -27.85
N SER A 66 1.78 -2.33 -28.54
CA SER A 66 0.69 -2.26 -29.49
C SER A 66 -0.64 -1.87 -28.83
N LEU A 67 -0.93 -2.39 -27.65
CA LEU A 67 -2.10 -2.00 -26.85
C LEU A 67 -2.07 -0.51 -26.48
N PHE A 68 -0.95 -0.03 -25.95
CA PHE A 68 -0.83 1.39 -25.63
C PHE A 68 -0.88 2.29 -26.87
N ALA A 69 -0.26 1.90 -27.96
CA ALA A 69 -0.33 2.63 -29.23
C ALA A 69 -1.78 2.68 -29.78
N PHE A 70 -2.55 1.60 -29.63
CA PHE A 70 -3.97 1.58 -29.99
C PHE A 70 -4.79 2.51 -29.08
N LEU A 71 -4.55 2.50 -27.77
CA LEU A 71 -5.23 3.38 -26.80
C LEU A 71 -4.88 4.86 -27.05
N GLU A 72 -3.64 5.16 -27.45
CA GLU A 72 -3.20 6.52 -27.80
C GLU A 72 -3.98 7.14 -28.97
N GLN A 73 -4.43 6.31 -29.89
CA GLN A 73 -5.18 6.73 -31.09
C GLN A 73 -6.68 6.94 -30.85
N GLN A 74 -7.18 6.70 -29.61
CA GLN A 74 -8.58 6.89 -29.33
C GLN A 74 -8.93 8.39 -29.21
N ASP A 75 -10.17 8.76 -29.57
CA ASP A 75 -10.66 10.14 -29.49
C ASP A 75 -10.77 10.66 -28.05
N LYS A 76 -10.93 9.77 -27.07
CA LYS A 76 -11.05 10.10 -25.67
C LYS A 76 -9.75 9.83 -24.92
N ARG A 77 -9.42 10.71 -23.99
CA ARG A 77 -8.30 10.46 -23.07
C ARG A 77 -8.52 9.19 -22.26
N VAL A 78 -7.50 8.40 -22.16
CA VAL A 78 -7.49 7.16 -21.37
C VAL A 78 -6.71 7.41 -20.09
N LEU A 79 -7.34 7.17 -18.94
CA LEU A 79 -6.67 7.16 -17.64
C LEU A 79 -6.37 5.73 -17.27
N PHE A 80 -5.09 5.43 -17.06
CA PHE A 80 -4.63 4.09 -16.73
C PHE A 80 -3.93 4.08 -15.35
N ALA A 81 -4.55 3.43 -14.38
CA ALA A 81 -4.01 3.29 -13.02
C ALA A 81 -3.33 1.92 -12.86
N ILE A 82 -2.09 1.92 -12.42
CA ILE A 82 -1.31 0.71 -12.11
C ILE A 82 -1.01 0.72 -10.62
N ASP A 83 -1.62 -0.22 -9.90
CA ASP A 83 -1.37 -0.41 -8.48
C ASP A 83 -0.15 -1.33 -8.26
N GLU A 84 0.52 -1.16 -7.12
CA GLU A 84 1.75 -1.87 -6.75
C GLU A 84 2.82 -1.82 -7.87
N PHE A 85 2.99 -0.64 -8.46
CA PHE A 85 3.87 -0.45 -9.63
C PHE A 85 5.31 -0.86 -9.39
N GLN A 86 5.80 -0.78 -8.14
CA GLN A 86 7.14 -1.24 -7.79
C GLN A 86 7.36 -2.74 -8.04
N GLN A 87 6.31 -3.53 -8.24
CA GLN A 87 6.45 -4.96 -8.57
C GLN A 87 7.22 -5.21 -9.87
N ILE A 88 7.21 -4.27 -10.79
CA ILE A 88 8.00 -4.40 -12.05
C ILE A 88 9.52 -4.53 -11.79
N LEU A 89 10.00 -4.12 -10.60
CA LEU A 89 11.40 -4.27 -10.21
C LEU A 89 11.79 -5.73 -9.90
N ASN A 90 10.80 -6.57 -9.64
CA ASN A 90 10.97 -7.98 -9.30
C ASN A 90 10.80 -8.90 -10.52
N TYR A 91 10.47 -8.35 -11.69
CA TYR A 91 10.29 -9.16 -12.89
C TYR A 91 11.62 -9.82 -13.31
N PRO A 92 11.56 -11.06 -13.80
CA PRO A 92 12.75 -11.79 -14.26
C PRO A 92 13.37 -11.15 -15.52
N GLU A 93 12.56 -10.42 -16.29
CA GLU A 93 12.98 -9.75 -17.52
C GLU A 93 13.89 -8.55 -17.19
N LYS A 94 15.00 -8.47 -17.91
CA LYS A 94 15.96 -7.38 -17.71
C LYS A 94 15.46 -6.08 -18.34
N ASN A 95 15.69 -4.97 -17.63
CA ASN A 95 15.39 -3.61 -18.11
C ASN A 95 13.90 -3.30 -18.32
N THR A 96 12.98 -4.04 -17.69
CA THR A 96 11.52 -3.81 -17.76
C THR A 96 11.16 -2.34 -17.49
N GLU A 97 11.77 -1.74 -16.46
CA GLU A 97 11.55 -0.34 -16.12
C GLU A 97 11.94 0.61 -17.26
N ALA A 98 13.12 0.43 -17.85
CA ALA A 98 13.61 1.26 -18.94
C ALA A 98 12.76 1.10 -20.22
N TRP A 99 12.42 -0.14 -20.53
CA TRP A 99 11.56 -0.46 -21.66
C TRP A 99 10.16 0.16 -21.52
N LEU A 100 9.52 -0.01 -20.39
CA LEU A 100 8.19 0.55 -20.13
C LEU A 100 8.22 2.09 -20.16
N ARG A 101 9.29 2.70 -19.62
CA ARG A 101 9.50 4.15 -19.70
C ARG A 101 9.56 4.64 -21.13
N THR A 102 10.23 3.90 -22.01
CA THR A 102 10.34 4.26 -23.45
C THR A 102 8.98 4.29 -24.13
N ILE A 103 8.08 3.37 -23.79
CA ILE A 103 6.71 3.36 -24.32
C ILE A 103 5.91 4.54 -23.75
N ILE A 104 5.86 4.66 -22.44
CA ILE A 104 5.00 5.62 -21.73
C ILE A 104 5.32 7.07 -22.13
N GLN A 105 6.58 7.42 -22.30
CA GLN A 105 6.99 8.79 -22.65
C GLN A 105 6.52 9.25 -24.03
N GLN A 106 6.13 8.34 -24.91
CA GLN A 106 5.63 8.66 -26.26
C GLN A 106 4.12 8.94 -26.26
N LEU A 107 3.42 8.57 -25.21
CA LEU A 107 1.96 8.67 -25.09
C LEU A 107 1.56 10.07 -24.57
N LYS A 108 0.56 10.66 -25.19
CA LYS A 108 -0.01 11.97 -24.83
C LYS A 108 -1.48 11.88 -24.43
N ASN A 109 -2.20 10.93 -25.03
CA ASN A 109 -3.62 10.71 -24.77
C ASN A 109 -3.86 9.69 -23.65
N VAL A 110 -2.87 8.83 -23.37
CA VAL A 110 -2.91 7.90 -22.22
C VAL A 110 -2.19 8.53 -21.03
N ILE A 111 -2.92 8.74 -19.95
CA ILE A 111 -2.41 9.31 -18.70
C ILE A 111 -2.25 8.19 -17.69
N PHE A 112 -1.10 8.13 -17.02
CA PHE A 112 -0.80 7.08 -16.04
C PHE A 112 -0.88 7.62 -14.62
N ILE A 113 -1.46 6.79 -13.73
CA ILE A 113 -1.36 6.91 -12.28
C ILE A 113 -0.64 5.67 -11.78
N PHE A 114 0.48 5.87 -11.10
CA PHE A 114 1.22 4.79 -10.44
C PHE A 114 0.98 4.88 -8.94
N SER A 115 0.50 3.79 -8.33
CA SER A 115 0.40 3.65 -6.88
C SER A 115 1.27 2.49 -6.40
N GLY A 116 1.66 2.52 -5.14
CA GLY A 116 2.44 1.46 -4.53
C GLY A 116 2.54 1.63 -3.03
N SER A 117 2.53 0.51 -2.32
CA SER A 117 2.59 0.47 -0.86
C SER A 117 4.01 0.65 -0.31
N GLN A 118 5.03 0.25 -1.08
CA GLN A 118 6.44 0.37 -0.69
C GLN A 118 6.99 1.76 -1.04
N GLN A 119 6.72 2.72 -0.16
CA GLN A 119 7.02 4.13 -0.39
C GLN A 119 8.49 4.39 -0.75
N HIS A 120 9.44 3.65 -0.15
CA HIS A 120 10.85 3.83 -0.43
C HIS A 120 11.21 3.39 -1.86
N LEU A 121 10.63 2.30 -2.38
CA LEU A 121 10.84 1.86 -3.76
C LEU A 121 10.21 2.82 -4.75
N MET A 122 8.96 3.25 -4.50
CA MET A 122 8.31 4.25 -5.35
C MET A 122 9.10 5.56 -5.38
N SER A 123 9.60 6.01 -4.24
CA SER A 123 10.45 7.20 -4.18
C SER A 123 11.77 7.01 -4.94
N ASP A 124 12.42 5.84 -4.82
CA ASP A 124 13.64 5.53 -5.57
C ASP A 124 13.38 5.54 -7.08
N MET A 125 12.33 4.88 -7.55
CA MET A 125 11.99 4.82 -8.98
C MET A 125 11.83 6.20 -9.64
N PHE A 126 11.19 7.15 -8.95
CA PHE A 126 10.82 8.43 -9.54
C PHE A 126 11.70 9.62 -9.13
N SER A 127 12.49 9.49 -8.04
CA SER A 127 13.32 10.58 -7.50
C SER A 127 14.83 10.34 -7.64
N ASN A 128 15.27 9.10 -7.90
CA ASN A 128 16.67 8.77 -8.05
C ASN A 128 17.15 9.07 -9.48
N PRO A 129 18.19 9.92 -9.68
CA PRO A 129 18.72 10.25 -11.01
C PRO A 129 19.22 9.06 -11.83
N ALA A 130 19.56 7.94 -11.17
CA ALA A 130 20.04 6.74 -11.84
C ALA A 130 18.90 5.83 -12.39
N ARG A 131 17.62 6.20 -12.13
CA ARG A 131 16.47 5.38 -12.52
C ARG A 131 15.80 5.88 -13.80
N PRO A 132 15.26 4.99 -14.64
CA PRO A 132 14.59 5.35 -15.89
C PRO A 132 13.42 6.33 -15.73
N PHE A 133 12.62 6.19 -14.68
CA PHE A 133 11.47 7.06 -14.40
C PHE A 133 11.83 8.36 -13.67
N PHE A 134 13.10 8.68 -13.51
CA PHE A 134 13.50 9.92 -12.84
C PHE A 134 12.79 11.15 -13.40
N ARG A 135 12.14 11.93 -12.51
CA ARG A 135 11.39 13.15 -12.81
C ARG A 135 10.34 13.01 -13.94
N SER A 136 9.76 11.82 -14.11
CA SER A 136 8.74 11.57 -15.13
C SER A 136 7.30 11.75 -14.65
N THR A 137 7.09 11.95 -13.38
CA THR A 137 5.78 12.05 -12.75
C THR A 137 5.69 13.20 -11.76
N GLN A 138 4.46 13.55 -11.40
CA GLN A 138 4.17 14.41 -10.25
C GLN A 138 3.80 13.53 -9.08
N PHE A 139 4.38 13.77 -7.91
CA PHE A 139 4.03 13.06 -6.69
C PHE A 139 2.76 13.64 -6.07
N LEU A 140 1.81 12.77 -5.77
CA LEU A 140 0.69 13.05 -4.90
C LEU A 140 0.87 12.23 -3.63
N LYS A 141 1.27 12.88 -2.54
CA LYS A 141 1.35 12.23 -1.24
C LYS A 141 -0.05 12.19 -0.61
N LEU A 142 -0.54 10.99 -0.32
CA LEU A 142 -1.77 10.81 0.45
C LEU A 142 -1.42 10.83 1.94
N ASP A 143 -1.72 11.94 2.59
CA ASP A 143 -1.57 12.06 4.03
C ASP A 143 -2.74 11.38 4.78
N LYS A 144 -2.53 11.16 6.09
CA LYS A 144 -3.60 10.66 6.94
C LYS A 144 -4.82 11.60 6.92
N ILE A 145 -6.02 11.06 6.90
CA ILE A 145 -7.27 11.83 7.00
C ILE A 145 -7.17 12.77 8.22
N SER A 146 -7.61 14.02 8.06
CA SER A 146 -7.58 14.98 9.18
C SER A 146 -8.35 14.43 10.38
N PHE A 147 -7.86 14.71 11.58
CA PHE A 147 -8.39 14.13 12.82
C PHE A 147 -9.88 14.45 12.99
N GLU A 148 -10.24 15.70 12.81
CA GLU A 148 -11.59 16.20 13.02
C GLU A 148 -12.58 15.64 12.00
N LYS A 149 -12.17 15.57 10.72
CA LYS A 149 -13.00 14.97 9.66
C LYS A 149 -13.23 13.49 9.90
N TYR A 150 -12.19 12.78 10.32
CA TYR A 150 -12.29 11.34 10.55
C TYR A 150 -13.12 11.02 11.80
N GLN A 151 -12.96 11.80 12.89
CA GLN A 151 -13.77 11.70 14.08
C GLN A 151 -15.26 11.91 13.78
N SER A 152 -15.60 13.00 13.07
CA SER A 152 -16.97 13.31 12.66
C SER A 152 -17.56 12.21 11.78
N PHE A 153 -16.76 11.66 10.85
CA PHE A 153 -17.18 10.57 10.00
C PHE A 153 -17.50 9.30 10.80
N ILE A 154 -16.67 8.91 11.79
CA ILE A 154 -16.94 7.75 12.66
C ILE A 154 -18.25 7.97 13.42
N VAL A 155 -18.41 9.12 14.07
CA VAL A 155 -19.62 9.42 14.84
C VAL A 155 -20.87 9.35 13.96
N SER A 156 -20.84 9.96 12.76
CA SER A 156 -21.98 9.92 11.82
C SER A 156 -22.28 8.49 11.36
N LYS A 157 -21.26 7.69 11.06
CA LYS A 157 -21.46 6.30 10.59
C LYS A 157 -22.09 5.41 11.68
N PHE A 158 -21.69 5.53 12.91
CA PHE A 158 -22.35 4.81 14.01
C PHE A 158 -23.80 5.27 14.19
N ALA A 159 -24.08 6.59 14.11
CA ALA A 159 -25.41 7.15 14.24
C ALA A 159 -26.37 6.69 13.10
N GLU A 160 -25.90 6.63 11.85
CA GLU A 160 -26.66 6.09 10.70
C GLU A 160 -27.21 4.68 11.00
N HIS A 161 -26.48 3.90 11.78
CA HIS A 161 -26.86 2.55 12.18
C HIS A 161 -27.45 2.46 13.60
N LYS A 162 -27.97 3.57 14.14
CA LYS A 162 -28.65 3.65 15.45
C LYS A 162 -27.77 3.25 16.64
N LYS A 163 -26.43 3.42 16.51
CA LYS A 163 -25.46 3.26 17.60
C LYS A 163 -24.89 4.61 18.00
N ASN A 164 -24.66 4.81 19.29
CA ASN A 164 -24.18 6.06 19.85
C ASN A 164 -22.71 5.90 20.28
N ILE A 165 -21.84 6.70 19.72
CA ILE A 165 -20.46 6.85 20.14
C ILE A 165 -20.17 8.33 20.39
N SER A 166 -19.54 8.66 21.51
CA SER A 166 -19.17 10.05 21.76
C SER A 166 -17.98 10.48 20.88
N PRO A 167 -17.85 11.77 20.58
CA PRO A 167 -16.67 12.28 19.87
C PRO A 167 -15.37 11.93 20.60
N GLU A 168 -15.35 11.96 21.93
CA GLU A 168 -14.19 11.62 22.75
C GLU A 168 -13.79 10.15 22.58
N THR A 169 -14.75 9.22 22.62
CA THR A 169 -14.51 7.80 22.38
C THR A 169 -14.00 7.54 20.96
N ALA A 170 -14.58 8.19 19.96
CA ALA A 170 -14.08 8.11 18.59
C ALA A 170 -12.65 8.66 18.46
N ALA A 171 -12.33 9.74 19.18
CA ALA A 171 -10.98 10.30 19.24
C ALA A 171 -9.96 9.34 19.86
N GLU A 172 -10.34 8.64 20.93
CA GLU A 172 -9.49 7.62 21.56
C GLU A 172 -9.17 6.48 20.59
N MET A 173 -10.18 5.96 19.88
CA MET A 173 -10.00 4.92 18.85
C MET A 173 -9.07 5.39 17.75
N LEU A 174 -9.20 6.63 17.28
CA LEU A 174 -8.32 7.23 16.26
C LEU A 174 -6.87 7.38 16.72
N ARG A 175 -6.65 7.77 17.98
CA ARG A 175 -5.29 7.84 18.56
C ARG A 175 -4.69 6.45 18.72
N TRP A 176 -5.45 5.48 19.18
CA TRP A 176 -5.00 4.12 19.37
C TRP A 176 -4.59 3.46 18.03
N THR A 177 -5.36 3.68 16.98
CA THR A 177 -5.08 3.18 15.63
C THR A 177 -4.10 4.05 14.84
N ASN A 178 -3.54 5.09 15.46
CA ASN A 178 -2.67 6.07 14.81
C ASN A 178 -3.28 6.66 13.51
N ARG A 179 -4.60 6.71 13.42
CA ARG A 179 -5.40 7.11 12.22
C ARG A 179 -5.08 6.31 10.96
N HIS A 180 -4.51 5.12 11.09
CA HIS A 180 -4.28 4.24 9.95
C HIS A 180 -5.62 3.67 9.49
N THR A 181 -6.02 3.96 8.26
CA THR A 181 -7.37 3.70 7.73
C THR A 181 -7.81 2.25 7.91
N TYR A 182 -6.94 1.29 7.59
CA TYR A 182 -7.23 -0.14 7.78
C TYR A 182 -7.52 -0.48 9.24
N PHE A 183 -6.68 -0.04 10.17
CA PHE A 183 -6.85 -0.37 11.60
C PHE A 183 -8.04 0.37 12.24
N VAL A 184 -8.35 1.58 11.74
CA VAL A 184 -9.58 2.27 12.14
C VAL A 184 -10.81 1.49 11.70
N GLN A 185 -10.84 1.05 10.44
CA GLN A 185 -11.95 0.26 9.91
C GLN A 185 -12.10 -1.08 10.66
N LEU A 186 -10.99 -1.78 10.88
CA LEU A 186 -10.98 -3.04 11.62
C LEU A 186 -11.56 -2.87 13.03
N LEU A 187 -11.08 -1.88 13.80
CA LEU A 187 -11.54 -1.62 15.16
C LEU A 187 -13.00 -1.16 15.17
N CYS A 188 -13.38 -0.22 14.30
CA CYS A 188 -14.77 0.25 14.20
C CYS A 188 -15.73 -0.88 13.85
N ASN A 189 -15.36 -1.77 12.92
CA ASN A 189 -16.17 -2.92 12.54
C ASN A 189 -16.35 -3.88 13.74
N ARG A 190 -15.28 -4.22 14.44
CA ARG A 190 -15.34 -5.07 15.65
C ARG A 190 -16.22 -4.48 16.73
N VAL A 191 -16.03 -3.20 17.03
CA VAL A 191 -16.85 -2.48 18.00
C VAL A 191 -18.31 -2.43 17.55
N TYR A 192 -18.56 -2.19 16.25
CA TYR A 192 -19.92 -2.18 15.72
C TYR A 192 -20.62 -3.53 15.91
N ILE A 193 -19.95 -4.64 15.58
CA ILE A 193 -20.55 -5.98 15.65
C ILE A 193 -20.82 -6.40 17.11
N HIS A 194 -19.86 -6.17 18.00
CA HIS A 194 -19.89 -6.75 19.36
C HIS A 194 -20.43 -5.81 20.44
N SER A 195 -20.70 -4.53 20.13
CA SER A 195 -21.25 -3.58 21.10
C SER A 195 -22.77 -3.49 21.05
N GLY A 196 -23.37 -3.09 22.17
CA GLY A 196 -24.76 -2.66 22.23
C GLY A 196 -24.99 -1.30 21.55
N LYS A 197 -26.07 -0.61 21.92
CA LYS A 197 -26.45 0.68 21.35
C LYS A 197 -25.46 1.82 21.69
N ASN A 198 -24.93 1.80 22.91
CA ASN A 198 -24.03 2.83 23.43
C ASN A 198 -22.61 2.27 23.54
N ILE A 199 -21.67 2.94 22.88
CA ILE A 199 -20.26 2.55 22.82
C ILE A 199 -19.49 3.39 23.82
N SER A 200 -18.83 2.72 24.77
CA SER A 200 -17.98 3.35 25.78
C SER A 200 -16.49 3.07 25.53
N THR A 201 -15.63 3.80 26.23
CA THR A 201 -14.18 3.54 26.25
C THR A 201 -13.88 2.09 26.64
N LYS A 202 -14.60 1.51 27.59
CA LYS A 202 -14.44 0.11 27.98
C LYS A 202 -14.73 -0.84 26.82
N THR A 203 -15.82 -0.59 26.09
CA THR A 203 -16.27 -1.46 24.98
C THR A 203 -15.23 -1.55 23.87
N TRP A 204 -14.71 -0.41 23.41
CA TRP A 204 -13.72 -0.43 22.32
C TRP A 204 -12.37 -0.97 22.78
N ASN A 205 -11.94 -0.73 24.02
CA ASN A 205 -10.70 -1.27 24.57
C ASN A 205 -10.74 -2.81 24.66
N GLU A 206 -11.86 -3.40 25.09
CA GLU A 206 -12.03 -4.86 25.13
C GLU A 206 -11.89 -5.47 23.72
N GLU A 207 -12.49 -4.84 22.70
CA GLU A 207 -12.36 -5.31 21.33
C GLU A 207 -10.94 -5.11 20.77
N ALA A 208 -10.28 -4.00 21.11
CA ALA A 208 -8.89 -3.76 20.73
C ALA A 208 -7.95 -4.84 21.31
N LEU A 209 -8.12 -5.20 22.59
CA LEU A 209 -7.32 -6.27 23.20
C LEU A 209 -7.60 -7.65 22.57
N LYS A 210 -8.84 -7.94 22.20
CA LYS A 210 -9.17 -9.18 21.47
C LYS A 210 -8.46 -9.22 20.10
N ILE A 211 -8.47 -8.11 19.35
CA ILE A 211 -7.74 -8.01 18.08
C ILE A 211 -6.25 -8.29 18.27
N LEU A 212 -5.61 -7.71 19.29
CA LEU A 212 -4.20 -7.96 19.60
C LEU A 212 -3.95 -9.44 19.91
N LYS A 213 -4.82 -10.06 20.71
CA LYS A 213 -4.70 -11.47 21.07
C LYS A 213 -4.86 -12.40 19.86
N GLU A 214 -5.77 -12.10 18.95
CA GLU A 214 -5.95 -12.86 17.70
C GLU A 214 -4.72 -12.81 16.80
N GLN A 215 -3.98 -11.69 16.81
CA GLN A 215 -2.76 -11.50 16.01
C GLN A 215 -1.48 -11.97 16.71
N GLU A 216 -1.56 -12.38 17.95
CA GLU A 216 -0.40 -12.66 18.82
C GLU A 216 0.53 -13.74 18.21
N TYR A 217 -0.02 -14.75 17.56
CA TYR A 217 0.78 -15.77 16.88
C TYR A 217 1.68 -15.19 15.77
N VAL A 218 1.15 -14.25 14.98
CA VAL A 218 1.92 -13.56 13.93
C VAL A 218 3.01 -12.70 14.57
N PHE A 219 2.70 -12.01 15.66
CA PHE A 219 3.63 -11.14 16.38
C PHE A 219 4.78 -11.91 17.02
N PHE A 220 4.53 -13.10 17.56
CA PHE A 220 5.59 -13.99 18.01
C PHE A 220 6.48 -14.45 16.86
N GLY A 221 5.91 -14.75 15.69
CA GLY A 221 6.68 -15.03 14.48
C GLY A 221 7.63 -13.89 14.09
N TYR A 222 7.18 -12.64 14.16
CA TYR A 222 8.05 -11.47 13.93
C TYR A 222 9.16 -11.39 14.97
N ARG A 223 8.86 -11.61 16.25
CA ARG A 223 9.85 -11.62 17.33
C ARG A 223 10.92 -12.67 17.13
N ASP A 224 10.53 -13.87 16.71
CA ASP A 224 11.46 -15.01 16.55
C ASP A 224 12.44 -14.83 15.37
N MET A 225 12.08 -14.00 14.39
CA MET A 225 12.94 -13.60 13.29
C MET A 225 14.01 -12.56 13.68
N LEU A 226 13.98 -12.03 14.91
CA LEU A 226 14.82 -10.92 15.34
C LEU A 226 15.87 -11.35 16.35
N THR A 227 17.07 -10.80 16.19
CA THR A 227 18.09 -10.90 17.25
C THR A 227 17.67 -10.10 18.48
N LYS A 228 18.24 -10.42 19.65
CA LYS A 228 17.99 -9.69 20.89
C LYS A 228 18.19 -8.16 20.74
N GLN A 229 19.20 -7.74 19.98
CA GLN A 229 19.49 -6.33 19.75
C GLN A 229 18.43 -5.65 18.88
N GLN A 230 18.01 -6.31 17.80
CA GLN A 230 16.93 -5.82 16.93
C GLN A 230 15.61 -5.72 17.69
N TRP A 231 15.30 -6.73 18.50
CA TRP A 231 14.10 -6.74 19.34
C TRP A 231 14.10 -5.60 20.37
N ASN A 232 15.24 -5.36 21.05
CA ASN A 232 15.35 -4.27 22.01
C ASN A 232 15.17 -2.90 21.35
N LEU A 233 15.77 -2.69 20.16
CA LEU A 233 15.58 -1.47 19.39
C LEU A 233 14.11 -1.30 18.95
N LEU A 234 13.49 -2.36 18.48
CA LEU A 234 12.07 -2.34 18.07
C LEU A 234 11.16 -1.98 19.23
N LYS A 235 11.40 -2.53 20.43
CA LYS A 235 10.67 -2.13 21.66
C LYS A 235 10.86 -0.66 21.99
N ALA A 236 12.07 -0.14 21.88
CA ALA A 236 12.35 1.26 22.12
C ALA A 236 11.58 2.17 21.15
N VAL A 237 11.61 1.84 19.86
CA VAL A 237 10.84 2.57 18.84
C VAL A 237 9.33 2.47 19.07
N ALA A 238 8.85 1.29 19.48
CA ALA A 238 7.42 1.09 19.77
C ALA A 238 6.96 1.92 20.98
N SER A 239 7.79 2.00 22.03
CA SER A 239 7.51 2.77 23.24
C SER A 239 7.38 4.27 22.95
N ASP A 240 8.36 4.85 22.24
CA ASP A 240 8.41 6.28 21.99
C ASP A 240 7.50 6.71 20.82
N GLY A 241 7.11 5.77 19.97
CA GLY A 241 6.22 5.98 18.82
C GLY A 241 6.88 6.64 17.64
N LYS A 242 7.44 7.86 17.80
CA LYS A 242 8.24 8.57 16.79
C LYS A 242 9.62 8.86 17.34
N VAL A 243 10.65 8.31 16.74
CA VAL A 243 12.04 8.48 17.16
C VAL A 243 12.82 9.29 16.12
N TYR A 244 13.17 10.53 16.44
CA TYR A 244 13.86 11.43 15.51
C TYR A 244 15.37 11.15 15.45
N ASN A 245 16.02 10.97 16.60
CA ASN A 245 17.46 10.78 16.72
C ASN A 245 17.78 9.40 17.32
N ILE A 246 17.61 8.34 16.53
CA ILE A 246 17.68 6.94 17.00
C ILE A 246 19.05 6.52 17.55
N THR A 247 20.10 7.29 17.27
CA THR A 247 21.47 7.09 17.80
C THR A 247 21.88 8.16 18.81
N SER A 248 20.93 8.99 19.30
CA SER A 248 21.23 9.96 20.35
C SER A 248 21.63 9.25 21.64
N LYS A 249 22.51 9.89 22.40
CA LYS A 249 23.00 9.37 23.68
C LYS A 249 21.86 9.09 24.63
N ASP A 250 20.90 10.02 24.74
CA ASP A 250 19.75 9.91 25.64
C ASP A 250 18.88 8.72 25.26
N PHE A 251 18.43 8.61 24.01
CA PHE A 251 17.63 7.49 23.54
C PHE A 251 18.30 6.13 23.77
N MET A 252 19.63 6.04 23.45
CA MET A 252 20.35 4.79 23.64
C MET A 252 20.53 4.42 25.12
N GLN A 253 20.70 5.39 26.02
CA GLN A 253 20.84 5.15 27.45
C GLN A 253 19.50 4.77 28.08
N ASP A 254 18.43 5.52 27.79
CA ASP A 254 17.08 5.27 28.33
C ASP A 254 16.57 3.87 27.98
N HIS A 255 16.86 3.41 26.76
CA HIS A 255 16.46 2.09 26.29
C HIS A 255 17.55 1.01 26.40
N LYS A 256 18.68 1.30 27.04
CA LYS A 256 19.82 0.37 27.25
C LYS A 256 20.26 -0.31 25.95
N LEU A 257 20.33 0.46 24.88
CA LEU A 257 20.78 -0.02 23.58
C LEU A 257 22.32 -0.04 23.52
N GLY A 258 22.87 -0.80 22.58
CA GLY A 258 24.31 -0.92 22.40
C GLY A 258 24.97 0.33 21.78
N SER A 259 26.12 0.16 21.14
CA SER A 259 26.82 1.26 20.48
C SER A 259 26.05 1.82 19.29
N PRO A 260 26.30 3.09 18.87
CA PRO A 260 25.68 3.67 17.68
C PRO A 260 25.81 2.81 16.42
N SER A 261 26.94 2.14 16.23
CA SER A 261 27.17 1.23 15.10
C SER A 261 26.25 0.00 15.14
N THR A 262 26.01 -0.52 16.35
CA THR A 262 25.07 -1.64 16.56
C THR A 262 23.63 -1.23 16.32
N VAL A 263 23.24 -0.04 16.81
CA VAL A 263 21.90 0.52 16.58
C VAL A 263 21.67 0.72 15.08
N ASN A 264 22.61 1.35 14.36
CA ASN A 264 22.47 1.56 12.90
C ASN A 264 22.35 0.25 12.11
N ARG A 265 23.10 -0.81 12.46
CA ARG A 265 22.93 -2.11 11.83
C ARG A 265 21.54 -2.69 12.09
N SER A 266 21.03 -2.56 13.31
CA SER A 266 19.70 -3.00 13.68
C SER A 266 18.61 -2.21 12.95
N VAL A 267 18.75 -0.88 12.82
CA VAL A 267 17.85 -0.02 12.04
C VAL A 267 17.77 -0.50 10.59
N ASN A 268 18.91 -0.66 9.92
CA ASN A 268 18.94 -1.11 8.53
C ASN A 268 18.27 -2.48 8.34
N SER A 269 18.48 -3.40 9.30
CA SER A 269 17.85 -4.72 9.26
C SER A 269 16.34 -4.63 9.48
N LEU A 270 15.87 -3.80 10.41
CA LEU A 270 14.44 -3.61 10.69
C LEU A 270 13.73 -2.90 9.53
N LEU A 271 14.38 -1.93 8.88
CA LEU A 271 13.88 -1.30 7.66
C LEU A 271 13.73 -2.30 6.51
N LYS A 272 14.77 -3.13 6.28
CA LYS A 272 14.73 -4.18 5.24
C LYS A 272 13.64 -5.22 5.50
N LYS A 273 13.31 -5.48 6.76
CA LYS A 273 12.23 -6.40 7.17
C LYS A 273 10.86 -5.72 7.23
N GLU A 274 10.78 -4.42 6.91
CA GLU A 274 9.56 -3.61 6.99
C GLU A 274 8.88 -3.61 8.37
N LEU A 275 9.66 -3.82 9.45
CA LEU A 275 9.12 -3.76 10.82
C LEU A 275 9.14 -2.35 11.38
N ILE A 276 10.02 -1.50 10.89
CA ILE A 276 9.99 -0.05 11.10
C ILE A 276 10.03 0.64 9.74
N PHE A 277 9.57 1.87 9.71
CA PHE A 277 9.69 2.75 8.54
C PHE A 277 10.30 4.08 8.94
N GLN A 278 10.78 4.78 7.94
CA GLN A 278 11.40 6.08 8.06
C GLN A 278 10.57 7.10 7.28
N GLU A 279 10.11 8.13 7.93
CA GLU A 279 9.34 9.22 7.34
C GLU A 279 9.91 10.59 7.72
N ARG A 280 9.37 11.63 7.07
CA ARG A 280 9.58 13.03 7.47
C ARG A 280 8.26 13.61 7.97
N ASP A 281 8.34 14.37 9.05
CA ASP A 281 7.20 15.13 9.56
C ASP A 281 6.93 16.40 8.72
N SER A 282 5.97 17.21 9.14
CA SER A 282 5.61 18.49 8.50
C SER A 282 6.77 19.50 8.44
N ASP A 283 7.72 19.40 9.37
CA ASP A 283 8.89 20.27 9.45
C ASP A 283 10.09 19.71 8.66
N GLY A 284 9.89 18.60 7.97
CA GLY A 284 10.92 17.92 7.20
C GLY A 284 11.91 17.10 8.03
N LYS A 285 11.68 16.96 9.35
CA LYS A 285 12.55 16.18 10.24
C LYS A 285 12.24 14.69 10.07
N GLN A 286 13.30 13.93 9.87
CA GLN A 286 13.24 12.49 9.73
C GLN A 286 12.96 11.80 11.07
N PHE A 287 12.05 10.81 11.07
CA PHE A 287 11.80 9.97 12.24
C PHE A 287 11.59 8.51 11.83
N TYR A 288 11.74 7.63 12.82
CA TYR A 288 11.43 6.20 12.71
C TYR A 288 10.21 5.86 13.54
N SER A 289 9.37 4.96 13.07
CA SER A 289 8.28 4.37 13.84
C SER A 289 7.99 2.93 13.39
N VAL A 290 7.26 2.18 14.20
CA VAL A 290 6.86 0.80 13.87
C VAL A 290 5.88 0.83 12.70
N TYR A 291 6.05 -0.07 11.75
CA TYR A 291 5.22 -0.13 10.54
C TYR A 291 3.77 -0.54 10.87
N ASP A 292 3.59 -1.65 11.56
CA ASP A 292 2.28 -2.18 11.94
C ASP A 292 1.83 -1.61 13.29
N VAL A 293 0.70 -0.90 13.28
CA VAL A 293 0.14 -0.26 14.48
C VAL A 293 -0.29 -1.30 15.52
N LEU A 294 -0.88 -2.43 15.11
CA LEU A 294 -1.29 -3.47 16.06
C LEU A 294 -0.09 -4.12 16.71
N PHE A 295 0.97 -4.37 15.93
CA PHE A 295 2.23 -4.89 16.45
C PHE A 295 2.86 -3.90 17.45
N GLN A 296 2.85 -2.60 17.15
CA GLN A 296 3.28 -1.57 18.09
C GLN A 296 2.49 -1.64 19.41
N ARG A 297 1.15 -1.72 19.33
CA ARG A 297 0.28 -1.80 20.51
C ARG A 297 0.52 -3.07 21.30
N TRP A 298 0.72 -4.20 20.63
CA TRP A 298 1.07 -5.45 21.30
C TRP A 298 2.39 -5.34 22.06
N ILE A 299 3.44 -4.79 21.44
CA ILE A 299 4.73 -4.55 22.12
C ILE A 299 4.57 -3.64 23.34
N GLN A 300 3.75 -2.59 23.26
CA GLN A 300 3.49 -1.67 24.36
C GLN A 300 2.74 -2.31 25.54
N ASN A 301 2.09 -3.46 25.32
CA ASN A 301 1.37 -4.21 26.34
C ASN A 301 2.17 -5.39 26.91
N LEU A 302 3.41 -5.62 26.44
CA LEU A 302 4.32 -6.62 27.02
C LEU A 302 5.03 -6.08 28.29
#